data_2e3d8c77cd6834a6207b79e890ec2786
#
_entry.id   2e3d8c77cd6834a6207b79e890ec2786
#
_cell.length_a   1.000
_cell.length_b   1.000
_cell.length_c   1.000
_cell.angle_alpha   90.00
_cell.angle_beta   90.00
_cell.angle_gamma   90.00
#
_symmetry.space_group_name_H-M   'P 1'
#
loop_
_entity.id
_entity.type
_entity.pdbx_description
1 polymer ?
#
loop_
_entity_poly.entity_id
_entity_poly.type
_entity_poly.pdbx_seq_one_letter_code
_entity_poly.pdbx_strand_id
1 'polypeptide(L)'
;MLALGVVGSVNKKFNQLALNAYRGNDERKRWVWKQEIAIVTGGCSGIGLLLVKRLLQRGVKVAILDIQELPPALESHAGIEFFKCDVADPEAVFRTADEVRKTLGAPSILINNAGITRPHTIMNTSSEYLRKLFDVNVLSNWYTVQAFLPDMIKKNKGHIVTVASVASYFTSAGMVDYCASKAALLSFHEGNYAQSISGN
;
A
#
# COMPACT_ATOMS: atom_id res chain seq x y z
N MET A 1 19.71 -32.02 22.57
CA MET A 1 19.11 -31.69 21.26
C MET A 1 17.61 -31.37 21.35
N LEU A 2 16.79 -32.12 22.10
CA LEU A 2 15.34 -31.87 22.28
C LEU A 2 15.03 -30.48 22.86
N ALA A 3 15.78 -30.01 23.85
CA ALA A 3 15.54 -28.69 24.48
C ALA A 3 15.72 -27.53 23.52
N LEU A 4 16.72 -27.53 22.64
CA LEU A 4 16.94 -26.49 21.64
C LEU A 4 15.83 -26.44 20.58
N GLY A 5 15.27 -27.61 20.21
CA GLY A 5 14.12 -27.68 19.31
C GLY A 5 12.84 -27.10 19.91
N VAL A 6 12.60 -27.32 21.20
CA VAL A 6 11.46 -26.74 21.93
C VAL A 6 11.61 -25.22 22.05
N VAL A 7 12.77 -24.72 22.43
CA VAL A 7 13.07 -23.27 22.51
C VAL A 7 12.86 -22.60 21.15
N GLY A 8 13.36 -23.20 20.06
CA GLY A 8 13.16 -22.69 18.71
C GLY A 8 11.70 -22.65 18.28
N SER A 9 10.92 -23.68 18.61
CA SER A 9 9.48 -23.74 18.31
C SER A 9 8.66 -22.74 19.11
N VAL A 10 8.99 -22.57 20.39
CA VAL A 10 8.36 -21.57 21.27
C VAL A 10 8.67 -20.16 20.79
N ASN A 11 9.93 -19.86 20.48
CA ASN A 11 10.34 -18.55 19.95
C ASN A 11 9.65 -18.25 18.61
N LYS A 12 9.54 -19.22 17.70
CA LYS A 12 8.81 -19.07 16.44
C LYS A 12 7.33 -18.74 16.67
N LYS A 13 6.70 -19.39 17.66
CA LYS A 13 5.30 -19.15 18.01
C LYS A 13 5.09 -17.77 18.64
N PHE A 14 6.00 -17.33 19.53
CA PHE A 14 5.98 -15.98 20.10
C PHE A 14 6.22 -14.91 19.05
N ASN A 15 7.16 -15.12 18.12
CA ASN A 15 7.37 -14.21 17.00
C ASN A 15 6.13 -14.11 16.09
N GLN A 16 5.47 -15.22 15.81
CA GLN A 16 4.21 -15.19 15.04
C GLN A 16 3.09 -14.45 15.79
N LEU A 17 2.98 -14.64 17.10
CA LEU A 17 2.01 -13.91 17.91
C LEU A 17 2.32 -12.41 17.94
N ALA A 18 3.58 -12.03 18.13
CA ALA A 18 4.01 -10.64 18.10
C ALA A 18 3.76 -9.98 16.73
N LEU A 19 4.10 -10.66 15.64
CA LEU A 19 3.85 -10.20 14.27
C LEU A 19 2.35 -10.05 13.96
N ASN A 20 1.49 -10.79 14.65
CA ASN A 20 0.04 -10.68 14.53
C ASN A 20 -0.59 -9.83 15.65
N ALA A 21 0.18 -8.95 16.28
CA ALA A 21 -0.28 -8.11 17.41
C ALA A 21 -0.98 -8.94 18.51
N TYR A 22 -0.46 -10.14 18.79
CA TYR A 22 -1.02 -11.11 19.74
C TYR A 22 -2.46 -11.55 19.44
N ARG A 23 -2.97 -11.29 18.23
CA ARG A 23 -4.29 -11.75 17.81
C ARG A 23 -4.27 -13.24 17.46
N GLY A 24 -5.29 -13.97 17.90
CA GLY A 24 -5.41 -15.41 17.65
C GLY A 24 -5.76 -15.76 16.20
N ASN A 25 -5.73 -17.05 15.87
CA ASN A 25 -5.95 -17.59 14.51
C ASN A 25 -7.33 -17.28 13.87
N ASP A 26 -8.26 -16.67 14.59
CA ASP A 26 -9.62 -16.37 14.10
C ASP A 26 -9.70 -15.15 13.15
N GLU A 27 -8.63 -14.39 13.03
CA GLU A 27 -8.55 -13.22 12.13
C GLU A 27 -8.83 -13.60 10.66
N ARG A 28 -8.47 -14.80 10.23
CA ARG A 28 -8.72 -15.26 8.84
C ARG A 28 -10.20 -15.32 8.50
N LYS A 29 -11.06 -15.63 9.47
CA LYS A 29 -12.53 -15.73 9.28
C LYS A 29 -13.17 -14.36 9.10
N ARG A 30 -12.51 -13.27 9.53
CA ARG A 30 -13.00 -11.90 9.35
C ARG A 30 -12.87 -11.40 7.92
N TRP A 31 -12.03 -12.04 7.08
CA TRP A 31 -11.77 -11.63 5.70
C TRP A 31 -12.69 -12.39 4.75
N VAL A 32 -13.77 -11.73 4.35
CA VAL A 32 -14.70 -12.23 3.34
C VAL A 32 -14.46 -11.46 2.05
N TRP A 33 -13.64 -12.00 1.16
CA TRP A 33 -13.13 -11.31 -0.02
C TRP A 33 -14.19 -10.56 -0.83
N LYS A 34 -15.37 -11.13 -1.01
CA LYS A 34 -16.47 -10.51 -1.75
C LYS A 34 -17.10 -9.29 -1.07
N GLN A 35 -16.79 -9.07 0.21
CA GLN A 35 -17.26 -7.93 0.99
C GLN A 35 -16.17 -6.87 1.19
N GLU A 36 -14.93 -7.16 0.75
CA GLU A 36 -13.82 -6.25 0.91
C GLU A 36 -13.77 -5.21 -0.20
N ILE A 37 -13.30 -4.03 0.16
CA ILE A 37 -13.02 -2.93 -0.76
C ILE A 37 -11.53 -2.63 -0.65
N ALA A 38 -10.84 -2.66 -1.78
CA ALA A 38 -9.43 -2.37 -1.87
C ALA A 38 -9.19 -1.06 -2.65
N ILE A 39 -8.30 -0.24 -2.12
CA ILE A 39 -7.71 0.90 -2.83
C ILE A 39 -6.40 0.46 -3.44
N VAL A 40 -6.19 0.74 -4.72
CA VAL A 40 -4.91 0.48 -5.41
C VAL A 40 -4.45 1.76 -6.09
N THR A 41 -3.33 2.33 -5.61
CA THR A 41 -2.70 3.48 -6.27
C THR A 41 -1.81 3.01 -7.42
N GLY A 42 -1.83 3.73 -8.56
CA GLY A 42 -1.10 3.30 -9.76
C GLY A 42 -1.63 1.97 -10.33
N GLY A 43 -2.98 1.80 -10.31
CA GLY A 43 -3.62 0.53 -10.68
C GLY A 43 -3.84 0.32 -12.19
N CYS A 44 -3.56 1.32 -13.02
CA CYS A 44 -3.79 1.23 -14.48
C CYS A 44 -2.65 0.55 -15.24
N SER A 45 -1.48 0.35 -14.62
CA SER A 45 -0.32 -0.24 -15.31
C SER A 45 0.52 -1.13 -14.39
N GLY A 46 1.46 -1.88 -14.98
CA GLY A 46 2.51 -2.63 -14.29
C GLY A 46 2.02 -3.56 -13.19
N ILE A 47 2.67 -3.48 -12.03
CA ILE A 47 2.36 -4.29 -10.84
C ILE A 47 0.95 -3.98 -10.32
N GLY A 48 0.56 -2.69 -10.29
CA GLY A 48 -0.77 -2.28 -9.83
C GLY A 48 -1.89 -2.93 -10.62
N LEU A 49 -1.79 -2.95 -11.95
CA LEU A 49 -2.76 -3.62 -12.81
C LEU A 49 -2.88 -5.12 -12.55
N LEU A 50 -1.75 -5.79 -12.29
CA LEU A 50 -1.77 -7.21 -11.93
C LEU A 50 -2.43 -7.44 -10.57
N LEU A 51 -2.19 -6.58 -9.60
CA LEU A 51 -2.84 -6.62 -8.28
C LEU A 51 -4.34 -6.42 -8.41
N VAL A 52 -4.79 -5.42 -9.19
CA VAL A 52 -6.20 -5.18 -9.48
C VAL A 52 -6.85 -6.44 -10.03
N LYS A 53 -6.28 -7.03 -11.09
CA LYS A 53 -6.81 -8.26 -11.68
C LYS A 53 -6.91 -9.43 -10.69
N ARG A 54 -5.92 -9.59 -9.81
CA ARG A 54 -5.91 -10.64 -8.77
C ARG A 54 -6.95 -10.42 -7.68
N LEU A 55 -7.20 -9.18 -7.28
CA LEU A 55 -8.25 -8.82 -6.32
C LEU A 55 -9.64 -9.10 -6.90
N LEU A 56 -9.88 -8.69 -8.14
CA LEU A 56 -11.14 -8.95 -8.86
C LEU A 56 -11.45 -10.43 -9.00
N GLN A 57 -10.44 -11.27 -9.32
CA GLN A 57 -10.60 -12.73 -9.38
C GLN A 57 -11.08 -13.33 -8.04
N ARG A 58 -10.84 -12.64 -6.90
CA ARG A 58 -11.32 -13.02 -5.58
C ARG A 58 -12.66 -12.39 -5.20
N GLY A 59 -13.22 -11.58 -6.09
CA GLY A 59 -14.47 -10.87 -5.87
C GLY A 59 -14.36 -9.62 -5.00
N VAL A 60 -13.13 -9.12 -4.76
CA VAL A 60 -12.89 -7.86 -4.05
C VAL A 60 -13.32 -6.70 -4.97
N LYS A 61 -14.03 -5.72 -4.41
CA LYS A 61 -14.27 -4.45 -5.11
C LYS A 61 -13.01 -3.58 -5.06
N VAL A 62 -12.65 -2.96 -6.18
CA VAL A 62 -11.39 -2.22 -6.29
C VAL A 62 -11.65 -0.78 -6.72
N ALA A 63 -11.20 0.18 -5.89
CA ALA A 63 -11.03 1.57 -6.30
C ALA A 63 -9.61 1.74 -6.84
N ILE A 64 -9.48 2.13 -8.10
CA ILE A 64 -8.22 2.43 -8.75
C ILE A 64 -7.99 3.94 -8.70
N LEU A 65 -6.88 4.37 -8.11
CA LEU A 65 -6.42 5.75 -8.11
C LEU A 65 -5.20 5.86 -9.05
N ASP A 66 -5.35 6.53 -10.18
CA ASP A 66 -4.27 6.66 -11.17
C ASP A 66 -4.38 7.99 -11.93
N ILE A 67 -3.26 8.48 -12.46
CA ILE A 67 -3.21 9.60 -13.40
C ILE A 67 -3.42 9.15 -14.86
N GLN A 68 -3.21 7.87 -15.15
CA GLN A 68 -3.44 7.26 -16.45
C GLN A 68 -4.91 6.89 -16.61
N GLU A 69 -5.36 6.77 -17.84
CA GLU A 69 -6.72 6.30 -18.13
C GLU A 69 -6.88 4.82 -17.81
N LEU A 70 -8.10 4.42 -17.47
CA LEU A 70 -8.42 3.02 -17.20
C LEU A 70 -8.19 2.16 -18.46
N PRO A 71 -7.44 1.05 -18.37
CA PRO A 71 -7.27 0.16 -19.52
C PRO A 71 -8.60 -0.39 -20.03
N PRO A 72 -8.86 -0.41 -21.37
CA PRO A 72 -10.14 -0.87 -21.94
C PRO A 72 -10.58 -2.25 -21.45
N ALA A 73 -9.64 -3.14 -21.16
CA ALA A 73 -9.91 -4.47 -20.64
C ALA A 73 -10.56 -4.49 -19.23
N LEU A 74 -10.56 -3.34 -18.53
CA LEU A 74 -11.13 -3.19 -17.20
C LEU A 74 -12.41 -2.34 -17.18
N GLU A 75 -12.72 -1.58 -18.22
CA GLU A 75 -13.82 -0.59 -18.26
C GLU A 75 -15.21 -1.20 -18.00
N SER A 76 -15.43 -2.44 -18.41
CA SER A 76 -16.72 -3.11 -18.25
C SER A 76 -16.81 -4.00 -17.00
N HIS A 77 -15.80 -4.00 -16.12
CA HIS A 77 -15.79 -4.87 -14.94
C HIS A 77 -16.56 -4.26 -13.77
N ALA A 78 -17.71 -4.84 -13.43
CA ALA A 78 -18.63 -4.34 -12.38
C ALA A 78 -18.03 -4.20 -10.96
N GLY A 79 -16.85 -4.74 -10.72
CA GLY A 79 -16.13 -4.65 -9.43
C GLY A 79 -15.09 -3.53 -9.35
N ILE A 80 -15.04 -2.63 -10.35
CA ILE A 80 -14.06 -1.55 -10.43
C ILE A 80 -14.75 -0.20 -10.36
N GLU A 81 -14.14 0.72 -9.61
CA GLU A 81 -14.36 2.15 -9.71
C GLU A 81 -13.02 2.83 -9.97
N PHE A 82 -12.97 3.63 -11.01
CA PHE A 82 -11.79 4.39 -11.40
C PHE A 82 -11.90 5.85 -10.96
N PHE A 83 -10.86 6.34 -10.34
CA PHE A 83 -10.73 7.73 -9.91
C PHE A 83 -9.44 8.32 -10.50
N LYS A 84 -9.56 9.31 -11.35
CA LYS A 84 -8.39 10.05 -11.84
C LYS A 84 -7.82 10.88 -10.71
N CYS A 85 -6.68 10.47 -10.17
CA CYS A 85 -6.09 11.04 -8.98
C CYS A 85 -4.56 11.07 -9.08
N ASP A 86 -3.97 12.25 -8.96
CA ASP A 86 -2.54 12.37 -8.70
C ASP A 86 -2.31 12.18 -7.19
N VAL A 87 -1.67 11.09 -6.83
CA VAL A 87 -1.39 10.76 -5.43
C VAL A 87 -0.35 11.70 -4.79
N ALA A 88 0.38 12.48 -5.57
CA ALA A 88 1.28 13.52 -5.08
C ALA A 88 0.53 14.80 -4.63
N ASP A 89 -0.74 14.94 -5.00
CA ASP A 89 -1.62 16.05 -4.57
C ASP A 89 -2.48 15.58 -3.37
N PRO A 90 -2.20 16.08 -2.14
CA PRO A 90 -2.97 15.67 -0.97
C PRO A 90 -4.46 16.02 -1.07
N GLU A 91 -4.80 17.18 -1.66
CA GLU A 91 -6.20 17.59 -1.81
C GLU A 91 -6.95 16.66 -2.77
N ALA A 92 -6.33 16.23 -3.87
CA ALA A 92 -6.89 15.25 -4.77
C ALA A 92 -7.12 13.91 -4.06
N VAL A 93 -6.16 13.44 -3.24
CA VAL A 93 -6.28 12.22 -2.47
C VAL A 93 -7.45 12.28 -1.49
N PHE A 94 -7.59 13.35 -0.72
CA PHE A 94 -8.69 13.48 0.25
C PHE A 94 -10.06 13.59 -0.43
N ARG A 95 -10.19 14.37 -1.51
CA ARG A 95 -11.43 14.41 -2.32
C ARG A 95 -11.79 13.03 -2.86
N THR A 96 -10.83 12.33 -3.44
CA THR A 96 -11.04 10.97 -3.97
C THR A 96 -11.45 10.00 -2.87
N ALA A 97 -10.89 10.10 -1.67
CA ALA A 97 -11.28 9.26 -0.55
C ALA A 97 -12.75 9.45 -0.16
N ASP A 98 -13.26 10.69 -0.20
CA ASP A 98 -14.68 10.98 0.04
C ASP A 98 -15.58 10.41 -1.07
N GLU A 99 -15.15 10.47 -2.33
CA GLU A 99 -15.85 9.87 -3.45
C GLU A 99 -15.88 8.34 -3.34
N VAL A 100 -14.78 7.69 -3.01
CA VAL A 100 -14.71 6.24 -2.77
C VAL A 100 -15.70 5.83 -1.68
N ARG A 101 -15.78 6.58 -0.57
CA ARG A 101 -16.73 6.28 0.52
C ARG A 101 -18.18 6.36 0.05
N LYS A 102 -18.50 7.32 -0.81
CA LYS A 102 -19.85 7.51 -1.37
C LYS A 102 -20.25 6.41 -2.35
N THR A 103 -19.31 5.95 -3.20
CA THR A 103 -19.60 5.00 -4.28
C THR A 103 -19.47 3.54 -3.84
N LEU A 104 -18.40 3.20 -3.15
CA LEU A 104 -18.08 1.83 -2.77
C LEU A 104 -18.29 1.54 -1.28
N GLY A 105 -18.21 2.57 -0.45
CA GLY A 105 -18.19 2.46 1.00
C GLY A 105 -16.78 2.52 1.59
N ALA A 106 -16.66 2.27 2.89
CA ALA A 106 -15.39 2.34 3.61
C ALA A 106 -14.45 1.19 3.20
N PRO A 107 -13.21 1.45 2.77
CA PRO A 107 -12.25 0.42 2.38
C PRO A 107 -11.69 -0.33 3.60
N SER A 108 -11.25 -1.56 3.35
CA SER A 108 -10.54 -2.39 4.31
C SER A 108 -9.12 -2.74 3.88
N ILE A 109 -8.77 -2.47 2.62
CA ILE A 109 -7.45 -2.77 2.06
C ILE A 109 -6.94 -1.50 1.36
N LEU A 110 -5.71 -1.10 1.66
CA LEU A 110 -4.99 -0.02 0.97
C LEU A 110 -3.70 -0.58 0.40
N ILE A 111 -3.53 -0.49 -0.92
CA ILE A 111 -2.30 -0.91 -1.61
C ILE A 111 -1.64 0.34 -2.20
N ASN A 112 -0.63 0.83 -1.52
CA ASN A 112 0.24 1.89 -1.97
C ASN A 112 1.27 1.31 -2.95
N ASN A 113 0.94 1.40 -4.25
CA ASN A 113 1.76 0.85 -5.32
C ASN A 113 2.30 1.94 -6.26
N ALA A 114 1.65 3.10 -6.36
CA ALA A 114 2.13 4.18 -7.22
C ALA A 114 3.59 4.51 -6.94
N GLY A 115 4.36 4.69 -7.98
CA GLY A 115 5.77 5.03 -7.87
C GLY A 115 6.39 5.30 -9.23
N ILE A 116 7.41 6.14 -9.24
CA ILE A 116 8.18 6.49 -10.42
C ILE A 116 9.67 6.23 -10.20
N THR A 117 10.36 5.97 -11.28
CA THR A 117 11.82 5.88 -11.32
C THR A 117 12.32 6.27 -12.71
N ARG A 118 13.53 6.80 -12.75
CA ARG A 118 14.25 7.11 -13.98
C ARG A 118 15.75 7.00 -13.70
N PRO A 119 16.52 6.23 -14.50
CA PRO A 119 17.96 6.11 -14.30
C PRO A 119 18.66 7.43 -14.62
N HIS A 120 19.48 7.93 -13.69
CA HIS A 120 20.37 9.08 -13.87
C HIS A 120 21.40 9.17 -12.75
N THR A 121 22.45 9.95 -12.97
CA THR A 121 23.46 10.20 -11.94
C THR A 121 23.02 11.35 -11.04
N ILE A 122 23.59 11.44 -9.84
CA ILE A 122 23.33 12.54 -8.90
C ILE A 122 23.55 13.91 -9.56
N MET A 123 24.60 14.04 -10.36
CA MET A 123 24.94 15.29 -11.03
C MET A 123 23.92 15.72 -12.10
N ASN A 124 23.18 14.77 -12.66
CA ASN A 124 22.18 15.01 -13.71
C ASN A 124 20.74 14.96 -13.17
N THR A 125 20.54 14.84 -11.87
CA THR A 125 19.23 14.87 -11.23
C THR A 125 18.78 16.32 -11.04
N SER A 126 17.68 16.73 -11.70
CA SER A 126 17.10 18.03 -11.44
C SER A 126 16.37 18.05 -10.09
N SER A 127 16.38 19.21 -9.43
CA SER A 127 15.65 19.40 -8.16
C SER A 127 14.15 19.19 -8.31
N GLU A 128 13.59 19.50 -9.46
CA GLU A 128 12.17 19.29 -9.78
C GLU A 128 11.83 17.79 -9.83
N TYR A 129 12.64 17.02 -10.58
CA TYR A 129 12.43 15.57 -10.66
C TYR A 129 12.62 14.91 -9.30
N LEU A 130 13.62 15.32 -8.53
CA LEU A 130 13.87 14.78 -7.19
C LEU A 130 12.67 15.01 -6.27
N ARG A 131 12.12 16.23 -6.25
CA ARG A 131 10.90 16.53 -5.48
C ARG A 131 9.75 15.66 -5.94
N LYS A 132 9.44 15.63 -7.23
CA LYS A 132 8.37 14.79 -7.79
C LYS A 132 8.52 13.32 -7.43
N LEU A 133 9.74 12.80 -7.47
CA LEU A 133 10.01 11.41 -7.09
C LEU A 133 9.67 11.15 -5.63
N PHE A 134 10.06 12.05 -4.71
CA PHE A 134 9.73 11.91 -3.30
C PHE A 134 8.23 12.15 -3.03
N ASP A 135 7.59 13.09 -3.70
CA ASP A 135 6.16 13.34 -3.59
C ASP A 135 5.36 12.08 -3.96
N VAL A 136 5.70 11.46 -5.11
CA VAL A 136 5.01 10.27 -5.59
C VAL A 136 5.39 9.02 -4.78
N ASN A 137 6.69 8.77 -4.53
CA ASN A 137 7.13 7.50 -3.94
C ASN A 137 6.98 7.46 -2.42
N VAL A 138 7.02 8.62 -1.74
CA VAL A 138 7.08 8.71 -0.28
C VAL A 138 5.88 9.45 0.29
N LEU A 139 5.71 10.73 -0.04
CA LEU A 139 4.68 11.57 0.60
C LEU A 139 3.27 11.11 0.29
N SER A 140 3.02 10.60 -0.92
CA SER A 140 1.72 10.01 -1.30
C SER A 140 1.24 8.94 -0.32
N ASN A 141 2.17 8.18 0.28
CA ASN A 141 1.83 7.14 1.25
C ASN A 141 1.31 7.72 2.57
N TRP A 142 1.81 8.88 3.00
CA TRP A 142 1.23 9.64 4.13
C TRP A 142 -0.19 10.06 3.80
N TYR A 143 -0.40 10.68 2.63
CA TYR A 143 -1.70 11.21 2.23
C TYR A 143 -2.75 10.09 2.14
N THR A 144 -2.42 8.99 1.48
CA THR A 144 -3.35 7.85 1.35
C THR A 144 -3.63 7.16 2.68
N VAL A 145 -2.62 7.00 3.54
CA VAL A 145 -2.83 6.43 4.89
C VAL A 145 -3.70 7.37 5.72
N GLN A 146 -3.41 8.67 5.75
CA GLN A 146 -4.25 9.65 6.47
C GLN A 146 -5.69 9.65 5.95
N ALA A 147 -5.88 9.51 4.64
CA ALA A 147 -7.20 9.54 4.03
C ALA A 147 -8.03 8.28 4.32
N PHE A 148 -7.44 7.10 4.39
CA PHE A 148 -8.17 5.82 4.46
C PHE A 148 -8.04 5.07 5.79
N LEU A 149 -6.99 5.31 6.58
CA LEU A 149 -6.80 4.65 7.87
C LEU A 149 -7.95 4.89 8.87
N PRO A 150 -8.58 6.08 8.96
CA PRO A 150 -9.70 6.30 9.87
C PRO A 150 -10.87 5.31 9.66
N ASP A 151 -11.16 4.94 8.41
CA ASP A 151 -12.20 3.96 8.09
C ASP A 151 -11.85 2.55 8.62
N MET A 152 -10.59 2.18 8.48
CA MET A 152 -10.07 0.88 8.94
C MET A 152 -10.08 0.79 10.47
N ILE A 153 -9.71 1.88 11.16
CA ILE A 153 -9.77 1.98 12.63
C ILE A 153 -11.22 1.84 13.09
N LYS A 154 -12.16 2.62 12.50
CA LYS A 154 -13.58 2.58 12.84
C LYS A 154 -14.18 1.19 12.65
N LYS A 155 -13.77 0.46 11.63
CA LYS A 155 -14.19 -0.94 11.38
C LYS A 155 -13.45 -1.94 12.24
N ASN A 156 -12.42 -1.52 12.98
CA ASN A 156 -11.45 -2.42 13.62
C ASN A 156 -10.94 -3.50 12.64
N LYS A 157 -10.77 -3.13 11.36
CA LYS A 157 -10.37 -4.04 10.27
C LYS A 157 -9.67 -3.25 9.18
N GLY A 158 -8.40 -3.56 8.93
CA GLY A 158 -7.64 -2.89 7.90
C GLY A 158 -6.38 -3.66 7.53
N HIS A 159 -5.95 -3.50 6.28
CA HIS A 159 -4.67 -4.02 5.81
C HIS A 159 -4.04 -3.02 4.86
N ILE A 160 -2.87 -2.50 5.25
CA ILE A 160 -2.09 -1.57 4.45
C ILE A 160 -0.90 -2.33 3.86
N VAL A 161 -0.79 -2.30 2.55
CA VAL A 161 0.31 -2.87 1.78
C VAL A 161 1.09 -1.74 1.12
N THR A 162 2.40 -1.77 1.24
CA THR A 162 3.28 -0.79 0.61
C THR A 162 4.22 -1.52 -0.36
N VAL A 163 4.20 -1.13 -1.62
CA VAL A 163 5.10 -1.69 -2.64
C VAL A 163 6.46 -1.01 -2.54
N ALA A 164 7.32 -1.57 -1.71
CA ALA A 164 8.70 -1.16 -1.55
C ALA A 164 9.59 -1.71 -2.69
N SER A 165 10.85 -1.91 -2.45
CA SER A 165 11.80 -2.50 -3.41
C SER A 165 12.95 -3.17 -2.65
N VAL A 166 13.63 -4.08 -3.29
CA VAL A 166 14.94 -4.56 -2.84
C VAL A 166 15.96 -3.40 -2.74
N ALA A 167 15.75 -2.35 -3.53
CA ALA A 167 16.50 -1.10 -3.46
C ALA A 167 16.36 -0.34 -2.12
N SER A 168 15.45 -0.75 -1.24
CA SER A 168 15.37 -0.25 0.15
C SER A 168 16.56 -0.68 1.01
N TYR A 169 17.24 -1.76 0.62
CA TYR A 169 18.31 -2.37 1.40
C TYR A 169 19.70 -2.15 0.82
N PHE A 170 19.81 -1.84 -0.46
CA PHE A 170 21.08 -1.50 -1.10
C PHE A 170 20.89 -0.48 -2.22
N THR A 171 21.92 0.32 -2.45
CA THR A 171 21.90 1.41 -3.43
C THR A 171 22.68 1.00 -4.67
N SER A 172 22.10 1.30 -5.85
CA SER A 172 22.76 1.15 -7.14
C SER A 172 23.16 2.50 -7.71
N ALA A 173 24.31 2.56 -8.37
CA ALA A 173 24.71 3.73 -9.14
C ALA A 173 23.64 4.05 -10.22
N GLY A 174 23.36 5.33 -10.40
CA GLY A 174 22.33 5.78 -11.35
C GLY A 174 20.88 5.67 -10.87
N MET A 175 20.65 5.25 -9.61
CA MET A 175 19.31 5.14 -9.00
C MET A 175 19.30 5.57 -7.53
N VAL A 176 20.18 6.47 -7.12
CA VAL A 176 20.40 6.83 -5.72
C VAL A 176 19.15 7.43 -5.07
N ASP A 177 18.48 8.31 -5.78
CA ASP A 177 17.23 8.95 -5.38
C ASP A 177 16.07 7.95 -5.22
N TYR A 178 15.93 7.04 -6.18
CA TYR A 178 14.95 5.96 -6.08
C TYR A 178 15.23 5.05 -4.87
N CYS A 179 16.47 4.61 -4.70
CA CYS A 179 16.86 3.77 -3.55
C CYS A 179 16.58 4.50 -2.23
N ALA A 180 16.94 5.79 -2.13
CA ALA A 180 16.65 6.61 -0.95
C ALA A 180 15.14 6.72 -0.69
N SER A 181 14.32 6.93 -1.74
CA SER A 181 12.86 6.98 -1.60
C SER A 181 12.29 5.65 -1.12
N LYS A 182 12.79 4.52 -1.62
CA LYS A 182 12.31 3.18 -1.21
C LYS A 182 12.80 2.78 0.19
N ALA A 183 13.94 3.24 0.64
CA ALA A 183 14.39 3.08 2.02
C ALA A 183 13.51 3.89 3.00
N ALA A 184 13.19 5.15 2.65
CA ALA A 184 12.26 5.97 3.42
C ALA A 184 10.87 5.33 3.50
N LEU A 185 10.39 4.76 2.40
CA LEU A 185 9.11 4.08 2.32
C LEU A 185 9.05 2.82 3.18
N LEU A 186 10.12 2.03 3.24
CA LEU A 186 10.21 0.87 4.12
C LEU A 186 10.12 1.28 5.59
N SER A 187 10.88 2.29 6.00
CA SER A 187 10.84 2.83 7.37
C SER A 187 9.46 3.38 7.74
N PHE A 188 8.80 4.07 6.80
CA PHE A 188 7.42 4.53 6.97
C PHE A 188 6.46 3.36 7.22
N HIS A 189 6.56 2.29 6.44
CA HIS A 189 5.70 1.11 6.59
C HIS A 189 5.88 0.42 7.94
N GLU A 190 7.12 0.25 8.37
CA GLU A 190 7.45 -0.33 9.69
C GLU A 190 6.93 0.55 10.84
N GLY A 191 7.05 1.88 10.72
CA GLY A 191 6.51 2.83 11.69
C GLY A 191 4.99 2.78 11.80
N ASN A 192 4.27 2.69 10.68
CA ASN A 192 2.81 2.52 10.68
C ASN A 192 2.37 1.23 11.38
N TYR A 193 3.09 0.14 11.15
CA TYR A 193 2.81 -1.13 11.82
C TYR A 193 3.00 -1.00 13.34
N ALA A 194 4.07 -0.38 13.79
CA ALA A 194 4.34 -0.15 15.22
C ALA A 194 3.25 0.69 15.89
N GLN A 195 2.78 1.77 15.24
CA GLN A 195 1.68 2.60 15.77
C GLN A 195 0.35 1.83 15.85
N SER A 196 0.06 0.97 14.89
CA SER A 196 -1.19 0.18 14.90
C SER A 196 -1.25 -0.83 16.05
N ILE A 197 -0.10 -1.24 16.59
CA ILE A 197 0.01 -2.14 17.74
C ILE A 197 -0.11 -1.38 19.06
N SER A 198 0.43 -0.17 19.15
CA SER A 198 0.48 0.63 20.39
C SER A 198 -0.88 1.24 20.81
N GLY A 199 -1.86 1.23 19.94
CA GLY A 199 -3.22 1.69 20.28
C GLY A 199 -3.36 3.21 20.46
N ASN A 200 -2.38 4.00 19.98
CA ASN A 200 -2.39 5.46 19.97
C ASN A 200 -2.63 6.00 18.56
#